data_212f00055e3750c98d527c71595dbfe3
#
_entry.id   212f00055e3750c98d527c71595dbfe3
#
_cell.length_a   1.000
_cell.length_b   1.000
_cell.length_c   1.000
_cell.angle_alpha   90.00
_cell.angle_beta   90.00
_cell.angle_gamma   90.00
#
_symmetry.space_group_name_H-M   'P 1'
#
loop_
_entity.id
_entity.type
_entity.pdbx_description
1 polymer ?
#
loop_
_entity_poly.entity_id
_entity_poly.type
_entity_poly.pdbx_seq_one_letter_code
_entity_poly.pdbx_strand_id
1 'polypeptide(L)'
;MHDISTQNLFWGYEMAGIKIHAAVDVEISGNHIYRVEGGIWLDWMAQGARVTRNLLHDNRVVEVSFEVNHGPILVDNNLFLSPELAQIKLSQGMAFVHNLIVWKVWKLNNVDPRKTPYLAPHGTEIMGYHDCPCGNVSYFNNIFTRAEMTEYDDCVLPVQMEKNCYWGEAVSSGLDKNATVNSGFDADIQVIEKTDGWYLQINVPENWKDEKFRDKVSTKDLGRASIPDQSFNKENGTVIDLIEDYWGQNRKGQKKYYPGPIDFTTNGGKVMLKVYDK
;
A
#
# COMPACT_ATOMS: atom_id res chain seq x y z
N MET A 1 -1.82 -17.37 -5.68
CA MET A 1 -3.25 -17.26 -6.08
C MET A 1 -3.29 -16.61 -7.45
N HIS A 2 -3.86 -17.29 -8.47
CA HIS A 2 -3.79 -16.79 -9.85
C HIS A 2 -4.87 -17.39 -10.75
N ASP A 3 -5.01 -16.80 -11.95
CA ASP A 3 -5.90 -17.26 -13.02
C ASP A 3 -7.38 -17.38 -12.59
N ILE A 4 -7.83 -16.46 -11.74
CA ILE A 4 -9.23 -16.37 -11.33
C ILE A 4 -9.99 -15.51 -12.33
N SER A 5 -11.15 -16.02 -12.79
CA SER A 5 -12.01 -15.35 -13.78
C SER A 5 -11.34 -15.03 -15.12
N THR A 6 -10.45 -15.90 -15.60
CA THR A 6 -9.67 -15.70 -16.83
C THR A 6 -10.53 -15.59 -18.09
N GLN A 7 -11.72 -16.17 -18.10
CA GLN A 7 -12.62 -16.20 -19.27
C GLN A 7 -13.53 -14.97 -19.36
N ASN A 8 -13.51 -14.07 -18.39
CA ASN A 8 -14.38 -12.88 -18.34
C ASN A 8 -15.88 -13.17 -18.56
N LEU A 9 -16.35 -14.37 -18.16
CA LEU A 9 -17.73 -14.80 -18.36
C LEU A 9 -18.71 -14.05 -17.44
N PHE A 10 -18.21 -13.57 -16.32
CA PHE A 10 -18.98 -12.77 -15.38
C PHE A 10 -18.25 -11.43 -15.21
N TRP A 11 -18.88 -10.41 -15.71
CA TRP A 11 -18.47 -9.03 -15.44
C TRP A 11 -19.18 -8.60 -14.17
N GLY A 12 -18.45 -8.25 -13.16
CA GLY A 12 -19.13 -7.69 -12.02
C GLY A 12 -18.28 -7.56 -10.78
N TYR A 13 -18.80 -6.76 -9.96
CA TYR A 13 -18.41 -6.49 -8.62
C TYR A 13 -18.27 -7.80 -7.83
N GLU A 14 -17.46 -7.83 -6.81
CA GLU A 14 -17.25 -8.96 -5.91
C GLU A 14 -16.16 -9.98 -6.36
N MET A 15 -15.41 -9.67 -7.42
CA MET A 15 -14.38 -10.59 -7.94
C MET A 15 -12.98 -10.09 -7.59
N ALA A 16 -12.33 -10.81 -6.69
CA ALA A 16 -10.94 -10.57 -6.32
C ALA A 16 -10.22 -11.88 -5.95
N GLY A 17 -8.90 -11.83 -5.92
CA GLY A 17 -8.09 -12.91 -5.35
C GLY A 17 -8.42 -13.10 -3.87
N ILE A 18 -8.43 -12.01 -3.12
CA ILE A 18 -8.89 -11.97 -1.72
C ILE A 18 -9.91 -10.84 -1.61
N LYS A 19 -11.14 -11.16 -1.22
CA LYS A 19 -12.17 -10.19 -0.87
C LYS A 19 -12.75 -10.47 0.49
N ILE A 20 -12.79 -9.46 1.35
CA ILE A 20 -13.23 -9.60 2.74
C ILE A 20 -14.12 -8.41 3.10
N HIS A 21 -15.29 -8.70 3.69
CA HIS A 21 -16.18 -7.73 4.32
C HIS A 21 -16.02 -7.76 5.85
N ALA A 22 -16.14 -6.61 6.49
CA ALA A 22 -16.24 -6.47 7.94
C ALA A 22 -15.12 -7.19 8.71
N ALA A 23 -13.92 -7.23 8.14
CA ALA A 23 -12.78 -7.90 8.77
C ALA A 23 -12.24 -7.08 9.94
N VAL A 24 -12.05 -7.72 11.08
CA VAL A 24 -11.41 -7.13 12.26
C VAL A 24 -10.08 -7.83 12.50
N ASP A 25 -9.02 -7.03 12.66
CA ASP A 25 -7.65 -7.49 12.98
C ASP A 25 -7.12 -8.58 12.04
N VAL A 26 -7.42 -8.45 10.74
CA VAL A 26 -6.93 -9.39 9.72
C VAL A 26 -5.55 -8.99 9.22
N GLU A 27 -4.66 -9.97 9.08
CA GLU A 27 -3.38 -9.79 8.39
C GLU A 27 -3.39 -10.58 7.07
N ILE A 28 -3.10 -9.88 5.96
CA ILE A 28 -2.90 -10.45 4.63
C ILE A 28 -1.41 -10.28 4.31
N SER A 29 -0.62 -11.35 4.44
CA SER A 29 0.83 -11.26 4.31
C SER A 29 1.44 -12.37 3.47
N GLY A 30 2.51 -12.05 2.73
CA GLY A 30 3.31 -13.00 1.99
C GLY A 30 2.57 -13.70 0.84
N ASN A 31 1.52 -13.10 0.30
CA ASN A 31 0.78 -13.67 -0.81
C ASN A 31 1.37 -13.26 -2.15
N HIS A 32 1.25 -14.17 -3.13
CA HIS A 32 1.50 -13.90 -4.54
C HIS A 32 0.17 -13.99 -5.30
N ILE A 33 -0.28 -12.85 -5.84
CA ILE A 33 -1.59 -12.73 -6.49
C ILE A 33 -1.39 -12.10 -7.87
N TYR A 34 -1.77 -12.83 -8.92
CA TYR A 34 -1.58 -12.36 -10.29
C TYR A 34 -2.60 -12.95 -11.26
N ARG A 35 -2.82 -12.29 -12.38
CA ARG A 35 -3.80 -12.66 -13.41
C ARG A 35 -5.20 -12.91 -12.85
N VAL A 36 -5.61 -12.08 -11.89
CA VAL A 36 -6.96 -12.03 -11.35
C VAL A 36 -7.62 -10.72 -11.77
N GLU A 37 -8.91 -10.58 -11.58
CA GLU A 37 -9.62 -9.33 -11.91
C GLU A 37 -9.30 -8.23 -10.91
N GLY A 38 -9.48 -8.50 -9.62
CA GLY A 38 -9.02 -7.68 -8.51
C GLY A 38 -8.05 -8.46 -7.62
N GLY A 39 -6.97 -7.83 -7.15
CA GLY A 39 -6.00 -8.49 -6.29
C GLY A 39 -6.53 -8.68 -4.87
N ILE A 40 -6.45 -7.63 -4.06
CA ILE A 40 -6.94 -7.60 -2.67
C ILE A 40 -8.04 -6.56 -2.54
N TRP A 41 -9.17 -6.96 -1.98
CA TRP A 41 -10.30 -6.08 -1.72
C TRP A 41 -10.75 -6.16 -0.27
N LEU A 42 -10.45 -5.11 0.49
CA LEU A 42 -11.01 -4.89 1.82
C LEU A 42 -12.23 -4.00 1.67
N ASP A 43 -13.38 -4.61 1.81
CA ASP A 43 -14.66 -3.97 1.61
C ASP A 43 -15.38 -3.79 2.95
N TRP A 44 -16.16 -2.79 2.99
CA TRP A 44 -17.10 -2.37 4.01
C TRP A 44 -16.76 -2.80 5.45
N MET A 45 -16.26 -1.86 6.21
CA MET A 45 -15.96 -1.98 7.64
C MET A 45 -14.72 -2.80 8.00
N ALA A 46 -13.73 -2.94 7.11
CA ALA A 46 -12.45 -3.50 7.56
C ALA A 46 -11.80 -2.55 8.57
N GLN A 47 -11.42 -3.09 9.73
CA GLN A 47 -10.85 -2.35 10.84
C GLN A 47 -9.73 -3.14 11.54
N GLY A 48 -8.60 -2.50 11.84
CA GLY A 48 -7.42 -3.20 12.38
C GLY A 48 -6.67 -4.06 11.36
N ALA A 49 -6.94 -3.88 10.06
CA ALA A 49 -6.36 -4.71 9.02
C ALA A 49 -4.91 -4.34 8.69
N ARG A 50 -4.10 -5.33 8.32
CA ARG A 50 -2.75 -5.15 7.79
C ARG A 50 -2.55 -5.92 6.49
N VAL A 51 -2.01 -5.25 5.47
CA VAL A 51 -1.62 -5.84 4.18
C VAL A 51 -0.12 -5.65 4.04
N THR A 52 0.66 -6.74 4.11
CA THR A 52 2.12 -6.63 4.18
C THR A 52 2.85 -7.71 3.40
N ARG A 53 3.97 -7.34 2.75
CA ARG A 53 4.88 -8.27 2.06
C ARG A 53 4.21 -9.13 1.00
N ASN A 54 3.22 -8.59 0.31
CA ASN A 54 2.56 -9.27 -0.80
C ASN A 54 3.21 -8.89 -2.13
N LEU A 55 3.22 -9.84 -3.07
CA LEU A 55 3.55 -9.63 -4.47
C LEU A 55 2.27 -9.66 -5.29
N LEU A 56 1.91 -8.54 -5.89
CA LEU A 56 0.78 -8.42 -6.81
C LEU A 56 1.28 -7.92 -8.16
N HIS A 57 0.90 -8.61 -9.25
CA HIS A 57 1.26 -8.21 -10.61
C HIS A 57 0.30 -8.78 -11.64
N ASP A 58 0.29 -8.21 -12.84
CA ASP A 58 -0.55 -8.66 -13.96
C ASP A 58 -2.04 -8.84 -13.62
N ASN A 59 -2.54 -8.12 -12.62
CA ASN A 59 -3.96 -8.06 -12.31
C ASN A 59 -4.67 -7.12 -13.30
N ARG A 60 -5.92 -7.44 -13.68
CA ARG A 60 -6.50 -6.87 -14.89
C ARG A 60 -7.27 -5.57 -14.71
N VAL A 61 -7.90 -5.36 -13.56
CA VAL A 61 -8.78 -4.20 -13.34
C VAL A 61 -8.33 -3.38 -12.16
N VAL A 62 -8.20 -3.98 -10.99
CA VAL A 62 -7.81 -3.29 -9.76
C VAL A 62 -6.79 -4.14 -9.02
N GLU A 63 -5.65 -3.59 -8.66
CA GLU A 63 -4.68 -4.35 -7.88
C GLU A 63 -5.06 -4.43 -6.41
N VAL A 64 -5.46 -3.29 -5.83
CA VAL A 64 -6.03 -3.24 -4.48
C VAL A 64 -7.27 -2.36 -4.46
N SER A 65 -8.28 -2.77 -3.69
CA SER A 65 -9.49 -1.99 -3.43
C SER A 65 -9.71 -1.86 -1.93
N PHE A 66 -9.77 -0.62 -1.46
CA PHE A 66 -10.18 -0.28 -0.11
C PHE A 66 -11.48 0.51 -0.21
N GLU A 67 -12.60 -0.11 0.15
CA GLU A 67 -13.92 0.44 -0.10
C GLU A 67 -14.73 0.56 1.19
N VAL A 68 -15.13 1.79 1.52
CA VAL A 68 -16.03 2.14 2.65
C VAL A 68 -15.50 1.64 4.00
N ASN A 69 -14.26 2.03 4.34
CA ASN A 69 -13.60 1.66 5.58
C ASN A 69 -13.31 2.88 6.46
N HIS A 70 -13.41 2.72 7.77
CA HIS A 70 -12.98 3.74 8.73
C HIS A 70 -11.55 3.53 9.24
N GLY A 71 -10.92 2.38 8.93
CA GLY A 71 -9.59 2.03 9.40
C GLY A 71 -9.57 1.61 10.89
N PRO A 72 -8.37 1.42 11.46
CA PRO A 72 -7.08 1.55 10.79
C PRO A 72 -6.81 0.44 9.78
N ILE A 73 -6.18 0.78 8.66
CA ILE A 73 -5.64 -0.18 7.69
C ILE A 73 -4.18 0.16 7.43
N LEU A 74 -3.28 -0.74 7.79
CA LEU A 74 -1.85 -0.59 7.55
C LEU A 74 -1.44 -1.39 6.29
N VAL A 75 -0.80 -0.71 5.35
CA VAL A 75 -0.31 -1.28 4.08
C VAL A 75 1.19 -1.06 4.01
N ASP A 76 1.99 -2.10 4.24
CA ASP A 76 3.44 -1.93 4.34
C ASP A 76 4.25 -3.01 3.60
N ASN A 77 5.40 -2.60 3.07
CA ASN A 77 6.37 -3.50 2.44
C ASN A 77 5.82 -4.37 1.30
N ASN A 78 4.84 -3.90 0.54
CA ASN A 78 4.30 -4.65 -0.59
C ASN A 78 4.99 -4.28 -1.91
N LEU A 79 4.95 -5.22 -2.86
CA LEU A 79 5.25 -5.04 -4.27
C LEU A 79 3.93 -5.01 -5.05
N PHE A 80 3.45 -3.83 -5.37
CA PHE A 80 2.25 -3.58 -6.18
C PHE A 80 2.68 -3.20 -7.59
N LEU A 81 2.72 -4.18 -8.48
CA LEU A 81 3.41 -4.08 -9.77
C LEU A 81 2.49 -4.16 -11.00
N SER A 82 1.18 -4.28 -10.83
CA SER A 82 0.24 -4.14 -11.95
C SER A 82 0.16 -2.68 -12.37
N PRO A 83 0.11 -2.36 -13.67
CA PRO A 83 -0.05 -0.97 -14.14
C PRO A 83 -1.46 -0.43 -13.90
N GLU A 84 -2.38 -1.25 -13.44
CA GLU A 84 -3.79 -0.95 -13.24
C GLU A 84 -4.03 -0.08 -12.00
N LEU A 85 -5.26 0.29 -11.78
CA LEU A 85 -5.64 1.23 -10.72
C LEU A 85 -5.68 0.58 -9.34
N ALA A 86 -5.28 1.33 -8.33
CA ALA A 86 -5.76 1.11 -6.99
C ALA A 86 -7.04 1.90 -6.75
N GLN A 87 -7.99 1.27 -6.10
CA GLN A 87 -9.23 1.91 -5.73
C GLN A 87 -9.23 2.18 -4.23
N ILE A 88 -9.14 3.46 -3.86
CA ILE A 88 -9.32 3.91 -2.48
C ILE A 88 -10.62 4.70 -2.44
N LYS A 89 -11.72 3.96 -2.33
CA LYS A 89 -13.06 4.49 -2.51
C LYS A 89 -13.74 4.69 -1.17
N LEU A 90 -14.06 5.94 -0.85
CA LEU A 90 -14.81 6.28 0.36
C LEU A 90 -14.18 5.66 1.61
N SER A 91 -12.85 5.60 1.68
CA SER A 91 -12.11 5.00 2.78
C SER A 91 -11.19 6.00 3.44
N GLN A 92 -10.97 5.82 4.72
CA GLN A 92 -10.13 6.65 5.57
C GLN A 92 -9.42 5.81 6.64
N GLY A 93 -8.56 6.44 7.43
CA GLY A 93 -7.84 5.75 8.49
C GLY A 93 -6.83 4.74 7.94
N MET A 94 -6.04 5.12 6.93
CA MET A 94 -5.08 4.22 6.29
C MET A 94 -3.65 4.75 6.39
N ALA A 95 -2.69 3.84 6.34
CA ALA A 95 -1.28 4.18 6.25
C ALA A 95 -0.55 3.27 5.26
N PHE A 96 0.21 3.87 4.35
CA PHE A 96 1.05 3.20 3.36
C PHE A 96 2.50 3.47 3.68
N VAL A 97 3.29 2.44 3.97
CA VAL A 97 4.67 2.60 4.42
C VAL A 97 5.60 1.61 3.71
N HIS A 98 6.68 2.12 3.14
CA HIS A 98 7.69 1.28 2.48
C HIS A 98 7.16 0.36 1.36
N ASN A 99 6.18 0.79 0.56
CA ASN A 99 5.71 0.02 -0.60
C ASN A 99 6.44 0.45 -1.88
N LEU A 100 6.51 -0.46 -2.86
CA LEU A 100 6.78 -0.14 -4.26
C LEU A 100 5.45 -0.17 -5.02
N ILE A 101 5.06 0.97 -5.59
CA ILE A 101 3.74 1.21 -6.14
C ILE A 101 3.86 1.67 -7.59
N VAL A 102 3.39 0.85 -8.52
CA VAL A 102 3.43 1.12 -9.96
C VAL A 102 2.13 1.70 -10.49
N TRP A 103 1.02 1.45 -9.82
CA TRP A 103 -0.32 1.87 -10.25
C TRP A 103 -0.64 3.34 -9.94
N LYS A 104 -1.64 3.85 -10.63
CA LYS A 104 -2.24 5.16 -10.36
C LYS A 104 -3.21 5.06 -9.17
N VAL A 105 -2.99 5.87 -8.14
CA VAL A 105 -3.92 5.94 -7.01
C VAL A 105 -5.20 6.64 -7.43
N TRP A 106 -6.33 6.06 -7.10
CA TRP A 106 -7.65 6.64 -7.33
C TRP A 106 -8.37 6.87 -6.01
N LYS A 107 -8.70 8.12 -5.73
CA LYS A 107 -9.54 8.50 -4.60
C LYS A 107 -10.89 9.03 -5.12
N LEU A 108 -11.92 8.86 -4.30
CA LEU A 108 -13.20 9.55 -4.49
C LEU A 108 -13.40 10.52 -3.34
N ASN A 109 -13.63 11.78 -3.70
CA ASN A 109 -13.90 12.86 -2.73
C ASN A 109 -15.36 12.88 -2.24
N ASN A 110 -16.18 11.98 -2.74
CA ASN A 110 -17.60 11.95 -2.39
C ASN A 110 -17.79 11.24 -1.06
N VAL A 111 -18.59 11.84 -0.20
CA VAL A 111 -19.05 11.20 1.03
C VAL A 111 -20.12 10.18 0.65
N ASP A 112 -19.99 8.95 1.14
CA ASP A 112 -21.06 7.96 1.02
C ASP A 112 -22.25 8.44 1.85
N PRO A 113 -23.46 8.58 1.27
CA PRO A 113 -24.63 9.01 2.01
C PRO A 113 -25.10 7.99 3.05
N ARG A 114 -24.66 6.75 2.92
CA ARG A 114 -24.92 5.70 3.93
C ARG A 114 -24.03 5.94 5.14
N LYS A 115 -24.61 5.89 6.31
CA LYS A 115 -23.85 5.87 7.54
C LYS A 115 -23.25 4.50 7.75
N THR A 116 -21.93 4.38 7.62
CA THR A 116 -21.22 3.12 7.81
C THR A 116 -20.88 2.92 9.29
N PRO A 117 -21.14 1.74 9.85
CA PRO A 117 -20.76 1.45 11.23
C PRO A 117 -19.26 1.42 11.41
N TYR A 118 -18.78 1.84 12.58
CA TYR A 118 -17.43 1.59 13.05
C TYR A 118 -17.49 0.80 14.36
N LEU A 119 -16.44 0.02 14.60
CA LEU A 119 -16.42 -0.96 15.67
C LEU A 119 -15.55 -0.50 16.84
N ALA A 120 -15.75 -1.10 18.01
CA ALA A 120 -14.82 -0.96 19.11
C ALA A 120 -13.41 -1.41 18.69
N PRO A 121 -12.34 -0.73 19.14
CA PRO A 121 -10.98 -1.17 18.84
C PRO A 121 -10.78 -2.64 19.18
N HIS A 122 -10.32 -3.40 18.18
CA HIS A 122 -10.07 -4.86 18.31
C HIS A 122 -11.29 -5.68 18.73
N GLY A 123 -12.49 -5.22 18.35
CA GLY A 123 -13.75 -5.84 18.73
C GLY A 123 -14.78 -5.78 17.61
N THR A 124 -15.92 -6.41 17.83
CA THR A 124 -17.04 -6.46 16.88
C THR A 124 -18.26 -5.66 17.33
N GLU A 125 -18.17 -4.99 18.48
CA GLU A 125 -19.23 -4.12 18.99
C GLU A 125 -19.33 -2.86 18.12
N ILE A 126 -20.55 -2.55 17.65
CA ILE A 126 -20.79 -1.31 16.90
C ILE A 126 -20.81 -0.14 17.86
N MET A 127 -19.85 0.78 17.70
CA MET A 127 -19.72 1.98 18.52
C MET A 127 -20.50 3.17 17.98
N GLY A 128 -20.81 3.15 16.68
CA GLY A 128 -21.57 4.21 16.05
C GLY A 128 -21.57 4.10 14.53
N TYR A 129 -22.07 5.14 13.89
CA TYR A 129 -22.20 5.24 12.43
C TYR A 129 -21.65 6.57 11.96
N HIS A 130 -20.84 6.54 10.91
CA HIS A 130 -20.22 7.75 10.36
C HIS A 130 -20.15 7.69 8.83
N ASP A 131 -20.06 8.87 8.20
CA ASP A 131 -19.74 8.99 6.79
C ASP A 131 -18.27 8.58 6.53
N CYS A 132 -17.95 8.21 5.31
CA CYS A 132 -16.60 7.92 4.88
C CYS A 132 -16.06 9.07 4.00
N PRO A 133 -15.62 10.20 4.57
CA PRO A 133 -14.98 11.27 3.83
C PRO A 133 -13.57 10.86 3.41
N CYS A 134 -13.04 11.50 2.37
CA CYS A 134 -11.67 11.25 1.93
C CYS A 134 -10.63 11.87 2.87
N GLY A 135 -9.53 11.16 3.11
CA GLY A 135 -8.39 11.59 3.92
C GLY A 135 -8.16 10.72 5.15
N ASN A 136 -7.57 11.29 6.19
CA ASN A 136 -7.02 10.55 7.34
C ASN A 136 -6.12 9.40 6.85
N VAL A 137 -5.22 9.71 5.94
CA VAL A 137 -4.31 8.77 5.29
C VAL A 137 -2.88 9.25 5.38
N SER A 138 -1.96 8.31 5.59
CA SER A 138 -0.52 8.57 5.72
C SER A 138 0.27 7.80 4.65
N TYR A 139 1.24 8.46 4.02
CA TYR A 139 2.17 7.87 3.05
C TYR A 139 3.60 8.17 3.45
N PHE A 140 4.35 7.17 3.90
CA PHE A 140 5.73 7.32 4.36
C PHE A 140 6.68 6.38 3.63
N ASN A 141 7.78 6.91 3.13
CA ASN A 141 8.88 6.11 2.59
C ASN A 141 8.49 5.15 1.44
N ASN A 142 7.44 5.44 0.68
CA ASN A 142 7.07 4.64 -0.48
C ASN A 142 7.89 5.04 -1.72
N ILE A 143 7.92 4.16 -2.72
CA ILE A 143 8.35 4.45 -4.08
C ILE A 143 7.13 4.40 -4.99
N PHE A 144 6.86 5.49 -5.69
CA PHE A 144 5.82 5.61 -6.70
C PHE A 144 6.44 5.76 -8.08
N THR A 145 5.89 5.10 -9.09
CA THR A 145 6.40 5.24 -10.47
C THR A 145 5.39 5.84 -11.45
N ARG A 146 4.10 5.87 -11.11
CA ARG A 146 3.02 6.41 -11.95
C ARG A 146 1.94 7.18 -11.17
N ALA A 147 1.93 7.07 -9.85
CA ALA A 147 0.88 7.64 -9.03
C ALA A 147 0.82 9.17 -9.14
N GLU A 148 -0.39 9.71 -9.27
CA GLU A 148 -0.67 11.15 -9.21
C GLU A 148 -1.19 11.50 -7.81
N MET A 149 -0.28 11.89 -6.93
CA MET A 149 -0.60 12.11 -5.52
C MET A 149 -1.18 13.48 -5.22
N THR A 150 -1.22 14.39 -6.18
CA THR A 150 -1.90 15.69 -6.08
C THR A 150 -3.40 15.58 -5.84
N GLU A 151 -4.00 14.43 -6.19
CA GLU A 151 -5.41 14.16 -5.90
C GLU A 151 -5.75 14.23 -4.39
N TYR A 152 -4.74 14.11 -3.52
CA TYR A 152 -4.91 14.18 -2.07
C TYR A 152 -4.85 15.60 -1.50
N ASP A 153 -4.46 16.60 -2.29
CA ASP A 153 -4.28 17.98 -1.81
C ASP A 153 -5.60 18.61 -1.32
N ASP A 154 -6.73 18.14 -1.86
CA ASP A 154 -8.08 18.63 -1.53
C ASP A 154 -8.88 17.66 -0.62
N CYS A 155 -8.23 16.73 0.08
CA CYS A 155 -8.93 15.82 0.99
C CYS A 155 -9.59 16.56 2.15
N VAL A 156 -10.79 16.09 2.55
CA VAL A 156 -11.57 16.66 3.65
C VAL A 156 -10.87 16.43 5.00
N LEU A 157 -10.37 15.23 5.22
CA LEU A 157 -9.61 14.88 6.42
C LEU A 157 -8.11 15.04 6.18
N PRO A 158 -7.31 15.27 7.23
CA PRO A 158 -5.87 15.45 7.10
C PRO A 158 -5.18 14.30 6.35
N VAL A 159 -4.21 14.67 5.52
CA VAL A 159 -3.31 13.74 4.82
C VAL A 159 -1.89 14.04 5.25
N GLN A 160 -1.13 13.00 5.57
CA GLN A 160 0.28 13.10 5.91
C GLN A 160 1.11 12.39 4.86
N MET A 161 2.05 13.12 4.26
CA MET A 161 3.01 12.56 3.32
C MET A 161 4.41 13.00 3.68
N GLU A 162 5.34 12.06 3.74
CA GLU A 162 6.72 12.39 4.07
C GLU A 162 7.71 11.41 3.44
N LYS A 163 8.74 11.99 2.80
CA LYS A 163 9.92 11.28 2.34
C LYS A 163 9.65 10.15 1.33
N ASN A 164 8.56 10.23 0.57
CA ASN A 164 8.34 9.32 -0.53
C ASN A 164 9.24 9.64 -1.73
N CYS A 165 9.49 8.63 -2.57
CA CYS A 165 10.17 8.77 -3.85
C CYS A 165 9.19 8.69 -5.00
N TYR A 166 9.36 9.57 -5.98
CA TYR A 166 8.55 9.67 -7.19
C TYR A 166 9.44 9.50 -8.41
N TRP A 167 9.29 8.39 -9.12
CA TRP A 167 10.04 8.05 -10.31
C TRP A 167 9.17 8.10 -11.56
N GLY A 168 9.77 8.42 -12.69
CA GLY A 168 9.13 8.38 -13.99
C GLY A 168 7.91 9.30 -14.10
N GLU A 169 6.74 8.72 -14.29
CA GLU A 169 5.48 9.45 -14.47
C GLU A 169 4.83 9.89 -13.15
N ALA A 170 5.37 9.47 -12.00
CA ALA A 170 4.77 9.81 -10.71
C ALA A 170 4.86 11.30 -10.39
N VAL A 171 3.76 11.85 -9.87
CA VAL A 171 3.64 13.26 -9.47
C VAL A 171 3.42 13.35 -7.97
N SER A 172 4.30 14.11 -7.30
CA SER A 172 4.21 14.32 -5.86
C SER A 172 3.09 15.29 -5.48
N SER A 173 2.45 15.03 -4.35
CA SER A 173 1.59 16.01 -3.67
C SER A 173 2.41 17.17 -3.11
N GLY A 174 1.84 18.36 -3.04
CA GLY A 174 2.38 19.49 -2.30
C GLY A 174 2.47 19.26 -0.79
N LEU A 175 1.75 18.25 -0.29
CA LEU A 175 1.76 17.86 1.12
C LEU A 175 2.99 16.99 1.49
N ASP A 176 3.70 16.40 0.50
CA ASP A 176 4.82 15.50 0.78
C ASP A 176 6.07 16.26 1.16
N LYS A 177 6.35 16.25 2.45
CA LYS A 177 7.55 16.87 3.01
C LYS A 177 8.79 16.02 2.71
N ASN A 178 9.81 16.66 2.14
CA ASN A 178 11.07 15.99 1.78
C ASN A 178 10.91 14.85 0.73
N ALA A 179 9.95 14.99 -0.19
CA ALA A 179 9.82 14.12 -1.36
C ALA A 179 11.12 14.14 -2.19
N THR A 180 11.47 12.99 -2.76
CA THR A 180 12.49 12.88 -3.80
C THR A 180 11.82 12.62 -5.13
N VAL A 181 12.06 13.50 -6.11
CA VAL A 181 11.43 13.38 -7.44
C VAL A 181 12.51 13.13 -8.50
N ASN A 182 12.35 12.08 -9.30
CA ASN A 182 13.18 11.75 -10.44
C ASN A 182 12.30 11.42 -11.66
N SER A 183 11.72 12.45 -12.26
CA SER A 183 10.75 12.33 -13.36
C SER A 183 11.32 11.78 -14.67
N GLY A 184 12.64 11.82 -14.85
CA GLY A 184 13.31 11.27 -16.03
C GLY A 184 13.75 9.80 -15.89
N PHE A 185 13.50 9.20 -14.75
CA PHE A 185 14.00 7.85 -14.45
C PHE A 185 12.99 6.77 -14.83
N ASP A 186 13.39 5.89 -15.75
CA ASP A 186 12.64 4.69 -16.10
C ASP A 186 13.09 3.51 -15.23
N ALA A 187 12.23 3.07 -14.35
CA ALA A 187 12.49 1.94 -13.47
C ALA A 187 12.47 0.58 -14.19
N ASP A 188 11.94 0.48 -15.42
CA ASP A 188 11.86 -0.76 -16.25
C ASP A 188 11.46 -1.99 -15.40
N ILE A 189 10.36 -1.88 -14.68
CA ILE A 189 9.91 -2.91 -13.73
C ILE A 189 9.28 -4.07 -14.50
N GLN A 190 9.79 -5.27 -14.27
CA GLN A 190 9.28 -6.50 -14.87
C GLN A 190 9.24 -7.62 -13.82
N VAL A 191 8.20 -8.45 -13.88
CA VAL A 191 8.10 -9.67 -13.09
C VAL A 191 8.38 -10.87 -14.02
N ILE A 192 9.40 -11.65 -13.71
CA ILE A 192 9.90 -12.72 -14.58
C ILE A 192 9.75 -14.06 -13.87
N GLU A 193 8.99 -14.96 -14.48
CA GLU A 193 8.87 -16.34 -14.01
C GLU A 193 10.09 -17.17 -14.45
N LYS A 194 10.73 -17.87 -13.50
CA LYS A 194 11.79 -18.85 -13.75
C LYS A 194 11.43 -20.22 -13.17
N THR A 195 12.28 -21.18 -13.38
CA THR A 195 12.07 -22.57 -12.92
C THR A 195 11.95 -22.68 -11.40
N ASP A 196 12.63 -21.82 -10.68
CA ASP A 196 12.77 -21.85 -9.21
C ASP A 196 12.00 -20.75 -8.48
N GLY A 197 11.27 -19.88 -9.21
CA GLY A 197 10.50 -18.82 -8.60
C GLY A 197 10.25 -17.62 -9.49
N TRP A 198 9.82 -16.53 -8.86
CA TRP A 198 9.51 -15.27 -9.51
C TRP A 198 10.54 -14.21 -9.15
N TYR A 199 10.92 -13.43 -10.14
CA TYR A 199 11.98 -12.44 -10.03
C TYR A 199 11.48 -11.06 -10.40
N LEU A 200 11.78 -10.08 -9.57
CA LEU A 200 11.65 -8.67 -9.89
C LEU A 200 12.91 -8.22 -10.65
N GLN A 201 12.75 -7.73 -11.86
CA GLN A 201 13.74 -6.95 -12.56
C GLN A 201 13.40 -5.48 -12.42
N ILE A 202 14.35 -4.65 -12.04
CA ILE A 202 14.15 -3.21 -11.84
C ILE A 202 15.46 -2.46 -12.09
N ASN A 203 15.36 -1.30 -12.71
CA ASN A 203 16.48 -0.35 -12.75
C ASN A 203 16.56 0.39 -11.42
N VAL A 204 17.78 0.65 -10.95
CA VAL A 204 18.06 1.42 -9.73
C VAL A 204 18.76 2.73 -10.16
N PRO A 205 18.38 3.89 -9.60
CA PRO A 205 19.04 5.16 -9.91
C PRO A 205 20.54 5.13 -9.61
N GLU A 206 21.36 5.81 -10.43
CA GLU A 206 22.83 5.85 -10.28
C GLU A 206 23.28 6.44 -8.94
N ASN A 207 22.49 7.35 -8.38
CA ASN A 207 22.74 7.99 -7.09
C ASN A 207 21.95 7.36 -5.94
N TRP A 208 21.47 6.11 -6.08
CA TRP A 208 20.61 5.46 -5.06
C TRP A 208 21.23 5.46 -3.66
N LYS A 209 22.53 5.19 -3.56
CA LYS A 209 23.24 5.20 -2.27
C LYS A 209 23.41 6.59 -1.67
N ASP A 210 23.30 7.64 -2.47
CA ASP A 210 23.34 9.03 -2.05
C ASP A 210 21.94 9.54 -1.71
N GLU A 211 20.89 8.72 -1.96
CA GLU A 211 19.53 9.05 -1.63
C GLU A 211 19.41 9.37 -0.13
N LYS A 212 18.63 10.41 0.16
CA LYS A 212 18.42 10.82 1.56
C LYS A 212 17.78 9.67 2.33
N PHE A 213 18.46 9.28 3.39
CA PHE A 213 17.96 8.22 4.26
C PHE A 213 16.69 8.67 4.97
N ARG A 214 15.84 7.69 5.21
CA ARG A 214 14.58 7.85 5.91
C ARG A 214 14.77 7.56 7.39
N ASP A 215 13.98 8.20 8.22
CA ASP A 215 13.89 7.84 9.62
C ASP A 215 13.08 6.54 9.76
N LYS A 216 13.31 5.84 10.84
CA LYS A 216 12.47 4.70 11.21
C LYS A 216 11.04 5.18 11.39
N VAL A 217 10.10 4.44 10.81
CA VAL A 217 8.67 4.64 11.02
C VAL A 217 8.14 3.55 11.93
N SER A 218 7.29 3.92 12.85
CA SER A 218 6.52 3.02 13.71
C SER A 218 5.04 3.40 13.68
N THR A 219 4.18 2.54 14.19
CA THR A 219 2.75 2.84 14.23
C THR A 219 2.40 4.02 15.13
N LYS A 220 3.33 4.47 15.99
CA LYS A 220 3.16 5.74 16.73
C LYS A 220 3.21 6.97 15.83
N ASP A 221 3.99 6.89 14.75
CA ASP A 221 4.19 8.01 13.84
C ASP A 221 3.01 8.17 12.88
N LEU A 222 2.18 7.13 12.74
CA LEU A 222 1.03 7.09 11.83
C LEU A 222 -0.23 7.76 12.41
N GLY A 223 -0.22 8.07 13.70
CA GLY A 223 -1.39 8.61 14.37
C GLY A 223 -2.47 7.57 14.62
N ARG A 224 -3.71 7.93 14.34
CA ARG A 224 -4.90 7.11 14.61
C ARG A 224 -5.90 7.20 13.47
N ALA A 225 -6.64 6.13 13.24
CA ALA A 225 -7.86 6.19 12.46
C ALA A 225 -8.89 7.03 13.24
N SER A 226 -9.25 8.18 12.70
CA SER A 226 -9.93 9.25 13.46
C SER A 226 -11.35 8.89 13.89
N ILE A 227 -12.07 8.09 13.10
CA ILE A 227 -13.47 7.74 13.39
C ILE A 227 -13.56 6.70 14.54
N PRO A 228 -12.90 5.53 14.45
CA PRO A 228 -12.92 4.58 15.55
C PRO A 228 -11.97 4.98 16.70
N ASP A 229 -11.23 6.06 16.57
CA ASP A 229 -10.16 6.46 17.49
C ASP A 229 -9.22 5.29 17.83
N GLN A 230 -8.84 4.52 16.82
CA GLN A 230 -7.99 3.35 16.96
C GLN A 230 -6.60 3.59 16.36
N SER A 231 -5.55 3.22 17.09
CA SER A 231 -4.17 3.24 16.59
C SER A 231 -3.90 2.08 15.62
N PHE A 232 -2.82 2.19 14.83
CA PHE A 232 -2.36 1.13 13.92
C PHE A 232 -1.58 0.01 14.63
N ASN A 233 -1.67 -0.08 15.94
CA ASN A 233 -0.96 -1.07 16.74
C ASN A 233 -1.55 -2.48 16.55
N LYS A 234 -0.83 -3.48 17.05
CA LYS A 234 -1.35 -4.85 17.16
C LYS A 234 -2.56 -4.89 18.13
N GLU A 235 -3.35 -5.95 18.03
CA GLU A 235 -4.50 -6.22 18.89
C GLU A 235 -4.18 -6.06 20.41
N ASN A 236 -3.01 -6.49 20.82
CA ASN A 236 -2.55 -6.36 22.21
C ASN A 236 -2.01 -4.97 22.58
N GLY A 237 -2.20 -3.97 21.71
CA GLY A 237 -1.69 -2.61 21.89
C GLY A 237 -0.21 -2.41 21.60
N THR A 238 0.52 -3.46 21.20
CA THR A 238 1.94 -3.35 20.89
C THR A 238 2.18 -2.53 19.63
N VAL A 239 3.07 -1.55 19.73
CA VAL A 239 3.55 -0.75 18.60
C VAL A 239 4.28 -1.65 17.60
N ILE A 240 4.01 -1.47 16.33
CA ILE A 240 4.74 -2.13 15.25
C ILE A 240 5.86 -1.19 14.79
N ASP A 241 7.09 -1.65 14.91
CA ASP A 241 8.25 -1.02 14.28
C ASP A 241 8.31 -1.49 12.82
N LEU A 242 8.15 -0.58 11.86
CA LEU A 242 8.16 -0.89 10.42
C LEU A 242 9.60 -0.92 9.90
N ILE A 243 10.39 -1.84 10.45
CA ILE A 243 11.83 -2.00 10.19
C ILE A 243 12.18 -3.27 9.43
N GLU A 244 11.21 -4.06 9.04
CA GLU A 244 11.40 -5.21 8.17
C GLU A 244 11.40 -4.77 6.70
N ASP A 245 12.04 -5.56 5.85
CA ASP A 245 11.96 -5.44 4.40
C ASP A 245 10.87 -6.36 3.82
N TYR A 246 10.80 -6.42 2.49
CA TYR A 246 9.86 -7.29 1.79
C TYR A 246 9.97 -8.78 2.19
N TRP A 247 11.18 -9.27 2.46
CA TRP A 247 11.41 -10.66 2.87
C TRP A 247 11.23 -10.90 4.39
N GLY A 248 10.83 -9.87 5.14
CA GLY A 248 10.73 -9.94 6.60
C GLY A 248 12.09 -9.89 7.30
N GLN A 249 13.14 -9.51 6.59
CA GLN A 249 14.46 -9.33 7.18
C GLN A 249 14.51 -7.99 7.91
N ASN A 250 15.02 -8.05 9.13
CA ASN A 250 15.09 -6.87 9.96
C ASN A 250 16.24 -5.96 9.53
N ARG A 251 15.92 -4.71 9.18
CA ARG A 251 16.89 -3.63 8.88
C ARG A 251 17.60 -3.09 10.14
N LYS A 252 17.53 -3.82 11.29
CA LYS A 252 18.19 -3.47 12.55
C LYS A 252 19.70 -3.28 12.35
N GLY A 253 20.22 -2.19 12.90
CA GLY A 253 21.63 -1.84 12.78
C GLY A 253 21.95 -0.95 11.58
N GLN A 254 21.05 -0.81 10.64
CA GLN A 254 21.15 0.26 9.65
C GLN A 254 20.78 1.58 10.32
N LYS A 255 21.68 2.55 10.26
CA LYS A 255 21.38 3.92 10.71
C LYS A 255 20.42 4.64 9.77
N LYS A 256 20.03 3.99 8.68
CA LYS A 256 19.45 4.62 7.51
C LYS A 256 18.51 3.64 6.81
N TYR A 257 17.30 4.07 6.56
CA TYR A 257 16.29 3.31 5.83
C TYR A 257 16.15 3.86 4.42
N TYR A 258 16.15 3.01 3.43
CA TYR A 258 15.81 3.39 2.06
C TYR A 258 14.29 3.43 1.89
N PRO A 259 13.78 4.26 0.96
CA PRO A 259 12.37 4.18 0.58
C PRO A 259 12.07 2.84 -0.12
N GLY A 260 10.81 2.44 -0.10
CA GLY A 260 10.34 1.19 -0.66
C GLY A 260 10.62 -0.05 0.21
N PRO A 261 10.16 -1.21 -0.26
CA PRO A 261 10.20 -2.45 0.50
C PRO A 261 11.54 -3.18 0.42
N ILE A 262 12.43 -2.76 -0.48
CA ILE A 262 13.70 -3.44 -0.78
C ILE A 262 14.86 -2.46 -0.68
N ASP A 263 15.89 -2.83 0.07
CA ASP A 263 17.13 -2.08 0.14
C ASP A 263 18.06 -2.50 -1.00
N PHE A 264 18.06 -1.76 -2.11
CA PHE A 264 18.98 -2.03 -3.22
C PHE A 264 20.42 -1.74 -2.81
N THR A 265 21.29 -2.72 -2.99
CA THR A 265 22.71 -2.63 -2.60
C THR A 265 23.61 -2.01 -3.66
N THR A 266 23.09 -1.74 -4.84
CA THR A 266 23.85 -1.15 -5.96
C THR A 266 23.53 0.33 -6.16
N ASN A 267 24.47 1.05 -6.77
CA ASN A 267 24.20 2.35 -7.39
C ASN A 267 24.07 2.13 -8.89
N GLY A 268 22.92 2.52 -9.42
CA GLY A 268 22.65 2.41 -10.84
C GLY A 268 22.50 0.98 -11.38
N GLY A 269 22.00 0.92 -12.59
CA GLY A 269 21.89 -0.31 -13.35
C GLY A 269 20.69 -1.18 -13.00
N LYS A 270 20.60 -2.25 -13.75
CA LYS A 270 19.52 -3.23 -13.66
C LYS A 270 19.86 -4.30 -12.64
N VAL A 271 18.93 -4.55 -11.73
CA VAL A 271 19.00 -5.63 -10.74
C VAL A 271 17.91 -6.65 -10.98
N MET A 272 18.17 -7.89 -10.56
CA MET A 272 17.21 -8.99 -10.61
C MET A 272 17.20 -9.68 -9.25
N LEU A 273 16.06 -9.68 -8.59
CA LEU A 273 15.88 -10.17 -7.22
C LEU A 273 14.79 -11.23 -7.19
N LYS A 274 15.05 -12.35 -6.55
CA LYS A 274 14.01 -13.36 -6.31
C LYS A 274 13.01 -12.83 -5.29
N VAL A 275 11.75 -12.74 -5.67
CA VAL A 275 10.69 -12.15 -4.84
C VAL A 275 9.62 -13.15 -4.41
N TYR A 276 9.57 -14.34 -5.03
CA TYR A 276 8.68 -15.41 -4.60
C TYR A 276 9.22 -16.78 -5.03
N ASP A 277 9.08 -17.77 -4.18
CA ASP A 277 9.44 -19.18 -4.47
C ASP A 277 8.30 -19.91 -5.20
N LYS A 278 8.65 -20.92 -6.02
CA LYS A 278 7.67 -21.85 -6.61
C LYS A 278 7.33 -22.97 -5.68
#